data_3c3c018ff22bab8ca425629f3de5fc97
#
_entry.id   3c3c018ff22bab8ca425629f3de5fc97
#
_cell.length_a   1.000
_cell.length_b   1.000
_cell.length_c   1.000
_cell.angle_alpha   90.00
_cell.angle_beta   90.00
_cell.angle_gamma   90.00
#
_symmetry.space_group_name_H-M   'P 1'
#
loop_
_entity.id
_entity.type
_entity.pdbx_description
1 polymer ?
#
loop_
_entity_poly.entity_id
_entity_poly.type
_entity_poly.pdbx_seq_one_letter_code
_entity_poly.pdbx_strand_id
1 'polypeptide(L)'
;MSKPINVALIYGSVREGRFCDKVADWAAAEIQGYGGYSLDRIDPKAHGFGAESIDAPTLNNIRARLASADAFVVVTPEYNHGYPGALKLLIDTASREWHAKPVAFVSYGGISGGLRAVEQLRLVFAELHATTIRDSVSFANVWELFDSAGQPPPSANKAMSALLRQLSWWAHALRDAREAGAYMPAAA
;
A
#
# COMPACT_ATOMS: atom_id res chain seq x y z
N MET A 1 -21.45 -7.71 14.79
CA MET A 1 -20.12 -7.87 14.15
C MET A 1 -19.65 -6.48 13.72
N SER A 2 -18.41 -6.11 14.01
CA SER A 2 -17.84 -4.82 13.55
C SER A 2 -17.77 -4.80 12.01
N LYS A 3 -17.96 -3.62 11.42
CA LYS A 3 -17.84 -3.42 9.96
C LYS A 3 -16.42 -3.84 9.51
N PRO A 4 -16.25 -4.57 8.40
CA PRO A 4 -14.93 -4.91 7.87
C PRO A 4 -14.04 -3.68 7.71
N ILE A 5 -12.74 -3.85 7.87
CA ILE A 5 -11.75 -2.82 7.53
C ILE A 5 -11.59 -2.79 6.01
N ASN A 6 -11.75 -1.61 5.43
CA ASN A 6 -11.59 -1.39 4.00
C ASN A 6 -10.11 -1.13 3.68
N VAL A 7 -9.44 -2.10 3.05
CA VAL A 7 -8.01 -2.01 2.71
C VAL A 7 -7.86 -1.65 1.24
N ALA A 8 -7.14 -0.57 0.94
CA ALA A 8 -6.67 -0.30 -0.41
C ALA A 8 -5.26 -0.88 -0.60
N LEU A 9 -5.13 -1.85 -1.53
CA LEU A 9 -3.85 -2.40 -1.99
C LEU A 9 -3.38 -1.58 -3.19
N ILE A 10 -2.25 -0.88 -3.03
CA ILE A 10 -1.70 0.04 -4.02
C ILE A 10 -0.50 -0.60 -4.72
N TYR A 11 -0.56 -0.67 -6.04
CA TYR A 11 0.55 -1.15 -6.87
C TYR A 11 1.57 -0.03 -7.08
N GLY A 12 2.83 -0.29 -6.79
CA GLY A 12 3.90 0.72 -6.86
C GLY A 12 4.58 0.85 -8.22
N SER A 13 4.28 -0.01 -9.19
CA SER A 13 4.97 0.00 -10.48
C SER A 13 3.99 0.06 -11.66
N VAL A 14 4.38 0.74 -12.72
CA VAL A 14 3.62 0.81 -14.00
C VAL A 14 4.38 0.18 -15.17
N ARG A 15 5.57 -0.41 -14.95
CA ARG A 15 6.40 -0.98 -16.02
C ARG A 15 5.70 -2.14 -16.71
N GLU A 16 5.95 -2.33 -17.99
CA GLU A 16 5.55 -3.56 -18.71
C GLU A 16 6.30 -4.77 -18.14
N GLY A 17 5.62 -5.91 -18.05
CA GLY A 17 6.20 -7.14 -17.49
C GLY A 17 6.65 -7.04 -16.03
N ARG A 18 6.12 -6.08 -15.25
CA ARG A 18 6.49 -5.80 -13.87
C ARG A 18 6.26 -7.01 -12.96
N PHE A 19 7.20 -7.28 -12.10
CA PHE A 19 7.05 -8.30 -11.06
C PHE A 19 6.02 -7.91 -9.98
N CYS A 20 5.62 -6.64 -9.98
CA CYS A 20 4.63 -6.07 -9.05
C CYS A 20 3.33 -6.87 -9.04
N ASP A 21 2.88 -7.36 -10.18
CA ASP A 21 1.62 -8.12 -10.30
C ASP A 21 1.67 -9.40 -9.46
N LYS A 22 2.75 -10.17 -9.54
CA LYS A 22 2.92 -11.39 -8.74
C LYS A 22 2.92 -11.12 -7.24
N VAL A 23 3.66 -10.10 -6.81
CA VAL A 23 3.75 -9.73 -5.38
C VAL A 23 2.41 -9.20 -4.88
N ALA A 24 1.73 -8.38 -5.68
CA ALA A 24 0.44 -7.81 -5.31
C ALA A 24 -0.69 -8.86 -5.30
N ASP A 25 -0.67 -9.81 -6.23
CA ASP A 25 -1.64 -10.91 -6.25
C ASP A 25 -1.50 -11.81 -5.04
N TRP A 26 -0.26 -12.16 -4.65
CA TRP A 26 0.00 -12.88 -3.42
C TRP A 26 -0.47 -12.06 -2.19
N ALA A 27 -0.08 -10.79 -2.08
CA ALA A 27 -0.49 -9.95 -0.96
C ALA A 27 -2.02 -9.81 -0.86
N ALA A 28 -2.71 -9.70 -2.00
CA ALA A 28 -4.16 -9.65 -2.06
C ALA A 28 -4.82 -10.94 -1.56
N ALA A 29 -4.27 -12.10 -1.93
CA ALA A 29 -4.74 -13.40 -1.43
C ALA A 29 -4.57 -13.52 0.08
N GLU A 30 -3.43 -13.10 0.63
CA GLU A 30 -3.17 -13.09 2.07
C GLU A 30 -4.13 -12.15 2.83
N ILE A 31 -4.41 -10.94 2.29
CA ILE A 31 -5.38 -9.99 2.87
C ILE A 31 -6.78 -10.60 2.89
N GLN A 32 -7.21 -11.19 1.79
CA GLN A 32 -8.53 -11.81 1.68
C GLN A 32 -8.68 -13.04 2.61
N GLY A 33 -7.62 -13.84 2.72
CA GLY A 33 -7.57 -15.03 3.57
C GLY A 33 -7.52 -14.73 5.07
N TYR A 34 -7.02 -13.55 5.46
CA TYR A 34 -6.93 -13.16 6.87
C TYR A 34 -8.30 -12.98 7.54
N GLY A 35 -9.30 -12.56 6.76
CA GLY A 35 -10.66 -12.31 7.26
C GLY A 35 -10.82 -10.92 7.90
N GLY A 36 -12.07 -10.42 7.93
CA GLY A 36 -12.39 -9.11 8.50
C GLY A 36 -11.97 -7.90 7.65
N TYR A 37 -11.44 -8.13 6.45
CA TYR A 37 -11.09 -7.09 5.47
C TYR A 37 -12.01 -7.14 4.24
N SER A 38 -12.32 -5.96 3.69
CA SER A 38 -12.68 -5.79 2.29
C SER A 38 -11.48 -5.21 1.54
N LEU A 39 -11.26 -5.64 0.30
CA LEU A 39 -10.09 -5.28 -0.47
C LEU A 39 -10.47 -4.50 -1.72
N ASP A 40 -9.85 -3.33 -1.87
CA ASP A 40 -9.85 -2.54 -3.11
C ASP A 40 -8.43 -2.51 -3.70
N ARG A 41 -8.25 -2.84 -4.99
CA ARG A 41 -6.94 -2.84 -5.67
C ARG A 41 -6.80 -1.58 -6.51
N ILE A 42 -5.87 -0.70 -6.17
CA ILE A 42 -5.57 0.53 -6.90
C ILE A 42 -4.28 0.34 -7.69
N ASP A 43 -4.41 0.15 -9.00
CA ASP A 43 -3.28 -0.01 -9.91
C ASP A 43 -3.05 1.26 -10.73
N PRO A 44 -1.97 2.02 -10.47
CA PRO A 44 -1.65 3.22 -11.23
C PRO A 44 -1.48 2.96 -12.74
N LYS A 45 -1.03 1.76 -13.15
CA LYS A 45 -0.92 1.41 -14.56
C LYS A 45 -2.28 1.41 -15.27
N ALA A 46 -3.30 0.84 -14.63
CA ALA A 46 -4.66 0.79 -15.15
C ALA A 46 -5.32 2.17 -15.27
N HIS A 47 -4.78 3.16 -14.56
CA HIS A 47 -5.26 4.54 -14.53
C HIS A 47 -4.38 5.54 -15.28
N GLY A 48 -3.41 5.06 -16.07
CA GLY A 48 -2.57 5.92 -16.92
C GLY A 48 -1.46 6.69 -16.19
N PHE A 49 -1.14 6.36 -14.93
CA PHE A 49 -0.01 6.97 -14.25
C PHE A 49 1.30 6.60 -14.95
N GLY A 50 2.11 7.63 -15.27
CA GLY A 50 3.30 7.50 -16.10
C GLY A 50 3.07 7.91 -17.56
N ALA A 51 1.83 8.18 -17.97
CA ALA A 51 1.49 8.88 -19.21
C ALA A 51 1.58 10.42 -19.04
N GLU A 52 1.40 11.17 -20.13
CA GLU A 52 1.54 12.63 -20.12
C GLU A 52 0.48 13.35 -19.28
N SER A 53 -0.75 12.82 -19.22
CA SER A 53 -1.83 13.40 -18.42
C SER A 53 -2.85 12.35 -17.99
N ILE A 54 -3.48 12.60 -16.84
CA ILE A 54 -4.60 11.80 -16.31
C ILE A 54 -5.81 12.73 -16.23
N ASP A 55 -6.95 12.28 -16.71
CA ASP A 55 -8.17 13.10 -16.72
C ASP A 55 -8.76 13.31 -15.32
N ALA A 56 -9.52 14.38 -15.17
CA ALA A 56 -10.13 14.73 -13.88
C ALA A 56 -11.12 13.68 -13.35
N PRO A 57 -11.96 13.02 -14.16
CA PRO A 57 -12.81 11.92 -13.70
C PRO A 57 -12.01 10.77 -13.08
N THR A 58 -10.92 10.34 -13.72
CA THR A 58 -10.03 9.28 -13.20
C THR A 58 -9.40 9.69 -11.87
N LEU A 59 -8.88 10.91 -11.76
CA LEU A 59 -8.32 11.43 -10.50
C LEU A 59 -9.36 11.47 -9.38
N ASN A 60 -10.58 11.92 -9.68
CA ASN A 60 -11.67 11.97 -8.71
C ASN A 60 -12.09 10.56 -8.25
N ASN A 61 -12.13 9.58 -9.16
CA ASN A 61 -12.39 8.20 -8.80
C ASN A 61 -11.34 7.64 -7.85
N ILE A 62 -10.04 7.87 -8.13
CA ILE A 62 -8.94 7.42 -7.27
C ILE A 62 -9.05 8.07 -5.89
N ARG A 63 -9.27 9.38 -5.80
CA ARG A 63 -9.47 10.08 -4.53
C ARG A 63 -10.63 9.49 -3.73
N ALA A 64 -11.76 9.23 -4.36
CA ALA A 64 -12.92 8.62 -3.70
C ALA A 64 -12.59 7.22 -3.13
N ARG A 65 -11.83 6.41 -3.87
CA ARG A 65 -11.37 5.09 -3.41
C ARG A 65 -10.39 5.20 -2.24
N LEU A 66 -9.41 6.11 -2.31
CA LEU A 66 -8.49 6.39 -1.20
C LEU A 66 -9.24 6.91 0.03
N ALA A 67 -10.23 7.79 -0.16
CA ALA A 67 -11.06 8.30 0.93
C ALA A 67 -11.85 7.19 1.63
N SER A 68 -12.37 6.22 0.88
CA SER A 68 -13.17 5.11 1.42
C SER A 68 -12.35 4.06 2.17
N ALA A 69 -11.02 4.02 1.97
CA ALA A 69 -10.14 3.09 2.65
C ALA A 69 -9.95 3.45 4.13
N ASP A 70 -9.90 2.42 4.98
CA ASP A 70 -9.53 2.54 6.40
C ASP A 70 -8.03 2.32 6.62
N ALA A 71 -7.37 1.59 5.71
CA ALA A 71 -5.97 1.25 5.77
C ALA A 71 -5.39 1.05 4.36
N PHE A 72 -4.07 1.13 4.24
CA PHE A 72 -3.36 0.96 2.98
C PHE A 72 -2.29 -0.12 3.09
N VAL A 73 -2.15 -0.93 2.03
CA VAL A 73 -1.01 -1.80 1.80
C VAL A 73 -0.35 -1.39 0.48
N VAL A 74 0.87 -0.91 0.54
CA VAL A 74 1.62 -0.44 -0.63
C VAL A 74 2.61 -1.53 -1.05
N VAL A 75 2.44 -2.07 -2.27
CA VAL A 75 3.37 -3.03 -2.88
C VAL A 75 4.34 -2.27 -3.77
N THR A 76 5.60 -2.14 -3.37
CA THR A 76 6.57 -1.29 -4.07
C THR A 76 7.87 -1.99 -4.43
N PRO A 77 8.38 -1.84 -5.67
CA PRO A 77 9.77 -2.11 -5.98
C PRO A 77 10.69 -1.02 -5.44
N GLU A 78 11.99 -1.32 -5.44
CA GLU A 78 13.03 -0.30 -5.35
C GLU A 78 13.64 -0.07 -6.73
N TYR A 79 13.58 1.17 -7.21
CA TYR A 79 14.21 1.62 -8.43
C TYR A 79 15.29 2.65 -8.10
N ASN A 80 16.56 2.29 -8.33
CA ASN A 80 17.70 3.20 -8.11
C ASN A 80 17.68 3.84 -6.72
N HIS A 81 17.59 3.03 -5.65
CA HIS A 81 17.57 3.42 -4.24
C HIS A 81 16.30 4.16 -3.76
N GLY A 82 15.26 4.28 -4.58
CA GLY A 82 14.03 4.96 -4.22
C GLY A 82 12.76 4.20 -4.63
N TYR A 83 11.62 4.76 -4.31
CA TYR A 83 10.33 4.29 -4.78
C TYR A 83 10.07 4.78 -6.22
N PRO A 84 9.18 4.09 -7.00
CA PRO A 84 8.84 4.51 -8.36
C PRO A 84 8.15 5.88 -8.43
N GLY A 85 8.51 6.68 -9.45
CA GLY A 85 7.88 7.99 -9.68
C GLY A 85 6.37 7.91 -9.88
N ALA A 86 5.88 6.88 -10.58
CA ALA A 86 4.44 6.68 -10.77
C ALA A 86 3.67 6.44 -9.46
N LEU A 87 4.30 5.78 -8.46
CA LEU A 87 3.73 5.65 -7.12
C LEU A 87 3.63 7.02 -6.45
N LYS A 88 4.67 7.85 -6.57
CA LYS A 88 4.65 9.21 -6.02
C LYS A 88 3.56 10.06 -6.66
N LEU A 89 3.43 10.00 -7.98
CA LEU A 89 2.35 10.70 -8.69
C LEU A 89 0.96 10.31 -8.17
N LEU A 90 0.73 9.01 -7.93
CA LEU A 90 -0.54 8.54 -7.33
C LEU A 90 -0.71 9.10 -5.91
N ILE A 91 0.31 9.02 -5.06
CA ILE A 91 0.25 9.51 -3.69
C ILE A 91 -0.11 11.01 -3.68
N ASP A 92 0.48 11.80 -4.55
CA ASP A 92 0.30 13.26 -4.63
C ASP A 92 -1.06 13.67 -5.23
N THR A 93 -1.85 12.74 -5.78
CA THR A 93 -3.21 13.06 -6.23
C THR A 93 -4.17 13.33 -5.08
N ALA A 94 -3.82 12.94 -3.86
CA ALA A 94 -4.65 13.01 -2.67
C ALA A 94 -3.86 13.61 -1.50
N SER A 95 -4.56 14.20 -0.54
CA SER A 95 -3.98 14.77 0.66
C SER A 95 -4.79 14.32 1.89
N ARG A 96 -5.98 14.83 2.08
CA ARG A 96 -6.84 14.51 3.23
C ARG A 96 -7.28 13.04 3.28
N GLU A 97 -7.29 12.38 2.15
CA GLU A 97 -7.66 10.97 2.01
C GLU A 97 -6.70 10.03 2.75
N TRP A 98 -5.47 10.49 3.03
CA TRP A 98 -4.45 9.75 3.79
C TRP A 98 -4.54 9.98 5.31
N HIS A 99 -5.14 11.10 5.75
CA HIS A 99 -5.07 11.55 7.12
C HIS A 99 -5.58 10.51 8.13
N ALA A 100 -4.78 10.32 9.19
CA ALA A 100 -5.08 9.43 10.31
C ALA A 100 -5.45 8.01 9.88
N LYS A 101 -4.78 7.48 8.85
CA LYS A 101 -4.94 6.10 8.37
C LYS A 101 -3.60 5.37 8.40
N PRO A 102 -3.58 4.06 8.71
CA PRO A 102 -2.36 3.28 8.75
C PRO A 102 -1.95 2.82 7.35
N VAL A 103 -0.63 2.79 7.13
CA VAL A 103 0.00 2.31 5.90
C VAL A 103 0.99 1.19 6.23
N ALA A 104 0.86 0.07 5.55
CA ALA A 104 1.78 -1.06 5.58
C ALA A 104 2.51 -1.20 4.23
N PHE A 105 3.69 -1.82 4.24
CA PHE A 105 4.50 -2.00 3.05
C PHE A 105 4.80 -3.47 2.78
N VAL A 106 4.66 -3.85 1.51
CA VAL A 106 5.22 -5.07 0.94
C VAL A 106 6.20 -4.62 -0.14
N SER A 107 7.49 -4.83 0.07
CA SER A 107 8.52 -4.33 -0.83
C SER A 107 9.31 -5.46 -1.47
N TYR A 108 9.90 -5.18 -2.63
CA TYR A 108 10.70 -6.14 -3.34
C TYR A 108 11.78 -5.47 -4.19
N GLY A 109 12.81 -6.24 -4.55
CA GLY A 109 13.89 -5.73 -5.39
C GLY A 109 15.04 -6.72 -5.49
N GLY A 110 16.22 -6.20 -5.79
CA GLY A 110 17.48 -6.92 -5.70
C GLY A 110 17.91 -7.10 -4.24
N ILE A 111 19.18 -6.89 -3.96
CA ILE A 111 19.81 -7.14 -2.65
C ILE A 111 19.13 -6.42 -1.48
N SER A 112 18.57 -5.23 -1.70
CA SER A 112 17.90 -4.45 -0.63
C SER A 112 16.48 -4.90 -0.34
N GLY A 113 15.85 -5.70 -1.21
CA GLY A 113 14.44 -6.09 -1.04
C GLY A 113 13.44 -4.94 -1.04
N GLY A 114 13.82 -3.76 -1.51
CA GLY A 114 12.98 -2.57 -1.51
C GLY A 114 12.98 -1.76 -0.22
N LEU A 115 13.85 -2.08 0.74
CA LEU A 115 13.87 -1.42 2.05
C LEU A 115 14.15 0.08 1.97
N ARG A 116 15.01 0.53 1.04
CA ARG A 116 15.32 1.96 0.87
C ARG A 116 14.12 2.75 0.34
N ALA A 117 13.33 2.13 -0.54
CA ALA A 117 12.06 2.72 -1.00
C ALA A 117 11.07 2.86 0.15
N VAL A 118 10.96 1.86 1.03
CA VAL A 118 10.10 1.90 2.21
C VAL A 118 10.51 3.00 3.17
N GLU A 119 11.81 3.14 3.47
CA GLU A 119 12.31 4.19 4.36
C GLU A 119 11.94 5.61 3.86
N GLN A 120 12.08 5.85 2.56
CA GLN A 120 11.69 7.12 1.97
C GLN A 120 10.17 7.33 2.02
N LEU A 121 9.37 6.28 1.73
CA LEU A 121 7.92 6.36 1.77
C LEU A 121 7.38 6.63 3.18
N ARG A 122 8.07 6.18 4.24
CA ARG A 122 7.70 6.50 5.63
C ARG A 122 7.70 8.01 5.88
N LEU A 123 8.68 8.73 5.35
CA LEU A 123 8.74 10.19 5.46
C LEU A 123 7.63 10.86 4.64
N VAL A 124 7.35 10.37 3.43
CA VAL A 124 6.27 10.89 2.58
C VAL A 124 4.91 10.73 3.26
N PHE A 125 4.61 9.56 3.81
CA PHE A 125 3.34 9.32 4.49
C PHE A 125 3.23 10.03 5.84
N ALA A 126 4.35 10.27 6.53
CA ALA A 126 4.35 11.10 7.74
C ALA A 126 3.92 12.55 7.43
N GLU A 127 4.42 13.14 6.34
CA GLU A 127 4.00 14.46 5.87
C GLU A 127 2.51 14.50 5.50
N LEU A 128 1.96 13.40 5.01
CA LEU A 128 0.54 13.25 4.69
C LEU A 128 -0.32 12.86 5.91
N HIS A 129 0.18 13.02 7.12
CA HIS A 129 -0.52 12.69 8.37
C HIS A 129 -1.01 11.23 8.44
N ALA A 130 -0.41 10.32 7.69
CA ALA A 130 -0.67 8.88 7.78
C ALA A 130 0.33 8.21 8.73
N THR A 131 -0.08 7.11 9.35
CA THR A 131 0.78 6.36 10.27
C THR A 131 1.35 5.13 9.58
N THR A 132 2.65 5.09 9.30
CA THR A 132 3.27 3.88 8.78
C THR A 132 3.52 2.87 9.91
N ILE A 133 2.98 1.66 9.78
CA ILE A 133 3.21 0.63 10.79
C ILE A 133 4.65 0.11 10.73
N ARG A 134 5.16 -0.43 11.87
CA ARG A 134 6.55 -0.88 11.96
C ARG A 134 6.86 -2.03 11.03
N ASP A 135 6.03 -3.09 11.06
CA ASP A 135 6.29 -4.31 10.32
C ASP A 135 6.06 -4.11 8.83
N SER A 136 6.93 -4.72 8.03
CA SER A 136 6.84 -4.77 6.56
C SER A 136 7.27 -6.14 6.07
N VAL A 137 6.79 -6.55 4.90
CA VAL A 137 7.32 -7.72 4.19
C VAL A 137 8.27 -7.25 3.12
N SER A 138 9.46 -7.86 3.03
CA SER A 138 10.50 -7.48 2.08
C SER A 138 11.05 -8.72 1.37
N PHE A 139 11.15 -8.64 0.05
CA PHE A 139 11.65 -9.70 -0.81
C PHE A 139 12.95 -9.27 -1.49
N ALA A 140 14.09 -9.67 -0.91
CA ALA A 140 15.39 -9.49 -1.56
C ALA A 140 15.58 -10.54 -2.65
N ASN A 141 16.14 -10.14 -3.80
CA ASN A 141 16.30 -10.99 -4.99
C ASN A 141 14.99 -11.70 -5.36
N VAL A 142 13.92 -10.94 -5.46
CA VAL A 142 12.54 -11.43 -5.59
C VAL A 142 12.32 -12.48 -6.68
N TRP A 143 13.10 -12.41 -7.75
CA TRP A 143 12.99 -13.33 -8.90
C TRP A 143 13.33 -14.79 -8.56
N GLU A 144 14.09 -15.01 -7.47
CA GLU A 144 14.51 -16.32 -6.98
C GLU A 144 13.55 -16.90 -5.94
N LEU A 145 12.61 -16.09 -5.43
CA LEU A 145 11.79 -16.44 -4.28
C LEU A 145 10.39 -16.94 -4.65
N PHE A 146 9.84 -16.47 -5.77
CA PHE A 146 8.48 -16.86 -6.18
C PHE A 146 8.53 -18.07 -7.13
N ASP A 147 7.79 -19.11 -6.78
CA ASP A 147 7.66 -20.30 -7.60
C ASP A 147 6.82 -20.07 -8.88
N SER A 148 6.63 -21.12 -9.68
CA SER A 148 5.83 -21.07 -10.91
C SER A 148 4.34 -20.80 -10.67
N ALA A 149 3.84 -21.09 -9.46
CA ALA A 149 2.48 -20.78 -9.04
C ALA A 149 2.34 -19.36 -8.44
N GLY A 150 3.42 -18.58 -8.42
CA GLY A 150 3.43 -17.23 -7.87
C GLY A 150 3.43 -17.18 -6.34
N GLN A 151 3.89 -18.24 -5.67
CA GLN A 151 3.94 -18.32 -4.22
C GLN A 151 5.36 -18.07 -3.71
N PRO A 152 5.53 -17.18 -2.72
CA PRO A 152 6.81 -16.98 -2.04
C PRO A 152 7.06 -18.06 -0.99
N PRO A 153 8.25 -18.11 -0.36
CA PRO A 153 8.51 -19.04 0.74
C PRO A 153 7.50 -18.89 1.89
N PRO A 154 7.19 -19.99 2.63
CA PRO A 154 6.23 -19.95 3.74
C PRO A 154 6.54 -18.94 4.86
N SER A 155 7.80 -18.53 4.99
CA SER A 155 8.21 -17.48 5.92
C SER A 155 7.58 -16.12 5.59
N ALA A 156 7.29 -15.85 4.31
CA ALA A 156 6.62 -14.63 3.86
C ALA A 156 5.16 -14.58 4.36
N ASN A 157 4.44 -15.72 4.31
CA ASN A 157 3.06 -15.80 4.81
C ASN A 157 3.00 -15.52 6.31
N LYS A 158 3.98 -16.04 7.08
CA LYS A 158 4.09 -15.73 8.51
C LYS A 158 4.35 -14.24 8.77
N ALA A 159 5.24 -13.63 8.00
CA ALA A 159 5.51 -12.20 8.08
C ALA A 159 4.28 -11.36 7.70
N MET A 160 3.56 -11.75 6.64
CA MET A 160 2.34 -11.08 6.21
C MET A 160 1.22 -11.19 7.26
N SER A 161 1.05 -12.36 7.88
CA SER A 161 0.09 -12.52 8.97
C SER A 161 0.40 -11.61 10.17
N ALA A 162 1.67 -11.43 10.52
CA ALA A 162 2.08 -10.50 11.57
C ALA A 162 1.79 -9.04 11.18
N LEU A 163 2.11 -8.65 9.96
CA LEU A 163 1.82 -7.33 9.40
C LEU A 163 0.31 -7.05 9.41
N LEU A 164 -0.52 -7.98 8.94
CA LEU A 164 -1.97 -7.81 8.87
C LEU A 164 -2.60 -7.69 10.27
N ARG A 165 -2.09 -8.43 11.26
CA ARG A 165 -2.53 -8.29 12.65
C ARG A 165 -2.24 -6.89 13.20
N GLN A 166 -1.05 -6.35 12.95
CA GLN A 166 -0.69 -4.98 13.32
C GLN A 166 -1.56 -3.95 12.57
N LEU A 167 -1.71 -4.13 11.26
CA LEU A 167 -2.51 -3.25 10.43
C LEU A 167 -3.97 -3.21 10.90
N SER A 168 -4.53 -4.37 11.28
CA SER A 168 -5.89 -4.46 11.82
C SER A 168 -6.04 -3.63 13.10
N TRP A 169 -5.10 -3.76 14.03
CA TRP A 169 -5.13 -3.01 15.28
C TRP A 169 -5.14 -1.49 15.04
N TRP A 170 -4.21 -1.02 14.21
CA TRP A 170 -4.10 0.40 13.86
C TRP A 170 -5.32 0.89 13.09
N ALA A 171 -5.83 0.10 12.15
CA ALA A 171 -6.98 0.47 11.34
C ALA A 171 -8.25 0.66 12.18
N HIS A 172 -8.51 -0.24 13.14
CA HIS A 172 -9.63 -0.09 14.06
C HIS A 172 -9.44 1.14 14.97
N ALA A 173 -8.30 1.26 15.62
CA ALA A 173 -8.03 2.38 16.53
C ALA A 173 -8.17 3.74 15.84
N LEU A 174 -7.62 3.90 14.63
CA LEU A 174 -7.68 5.15 13.90
C LEU A 174 -9.05 5.39 13.26
N ARG A 175 -9.78 4.34 12.85
CA ARG A 175 -11.16 4.47 12.38
C ARG A 175 -12.06 4.95 13.52
N ASP A 176 -12.00 4.30 14.67
CA ASP A 176 -12.80 4.67 15.83
C ASP A 176 -12.50 6.13 16.24
N ALA A 177 -11.23 6.54 16.21
CA ALA A 177 -10.84 7.93 16.49
C ALA A 177 -11.41 8.92 15.46
N ARG A 178 -11.39 8.59 14.15
CA ARG A 178 -11.98 9.44 13.10
C ARG A 178 -13.50 9.51 13.20
N GLU A 179 -14.16 8.43 13.62
CA GLU A 179 -15.62 8.38 13.85
C GLU A 179 -16.02 9.17 15.10
N ALA A 180 -15.18 9.19 16.14
CA ALA A 180 -15.41 9.99 17.35
C ALA A 180 -15.19 11.49 17.15
N GLY A 181 -14.35 11.89 16.20
CA GLY A 181 -14.09 13.29 15.87
C GLY A 181 -13.20 13.43 14.63
N ALA A 182 -13.44 14.48 13.84
CA ALA A 182 -12.65 14.73 12.65
C ALA A 182 -11.18 14.96 13.02
N TYR A 183 -10.27 14.30 12.31
CA TYR A 183 -8.85 14.61 12.40
C TYR A 183 -8.58 15.99 11.80
N MET A 184 -8.14 16.93 12.63
CA MET A 184 -7.86 18.31 12.26
C MET A 184 -6.36 18.57 12.42
N PRO A 185 -5.55 18.49 11.35
CA PRO A 185 -4.18 18.97 11.41
C PRO A 185 -4.19 20.49 11.70
N ALA A 186 -3.15 20.98 12.35
CA ALA A 186 -2.96 22.43 12.48
C ALA A 186 -3.03 23.06 11.08
N ALA A 187 -3.66 24.22 10.99
CA ALA A 187 -3.66 24.99 9.75
C ALA A 187 -2.21 25.32 9.37
N ALA A 188 -1.82 24.96 8.13
CA ALA A 188 -0.52 25.29 7.59
C ALA A 188 -0.42 26.81 7.31
#